data_3c676b2a3443fe90c491b76b4038bb6c
#
_entry.id   3c676b2a3443fe90c491b76b4038bb6c
#
_cell.length_a   1.000
_cell.length_b   1.000
_cell.length_c   1.000
_cell.angle_alpha   90.00
_cell.angle_beta   90.00
_cell.angle_gamma   90.00
#
_symmetry.space_group_name_H-M   'P 1'
#
loop_
_entity.id
_entity.type
_entity.pdbx_description
1 polymer ?
#
loop_
_entity_poly.entity_id
_entity_poly.type
_entity_poly.pdbx_seq_one_letter_code
_entity_poly.pdbx_strand_id
1 'polypeptide(L)'
;KQEAVYVLDAMNGIRDYISTVQRPLIDELKDHGAIDKDLFDPRLMYSSYITRQIYKIQLAKKNINYDYRLTATNPLNPEHEGTEFENEILEGFKEGKYEVYSDVIKDQNASYFFVGLPIKNSHPSCVECHNINSAPKKMLEQYGNLNNFEDKVGDTIAMVSFKIPVKSILLYHKQEFIVSGVAITAIFAAFLFFVYKIHKGNEKTKLQNELLMINQSRLASMGEMIGNISHQWRQPLAQISSTLVNLELYSERGKLSEQRLKEAIEEANEQVKFMSDTIEDFKNF
;
A
#
# COMPACT_ATOMS: atom_id res chain seq x y z
N LYS A 1 -8.32 3.16 -15.83
CA LYS A 1 -7.64 2.77 -17.07
C LYS A 1 -8.25 1.50 -17.67
N GLN A 2 -8.35 0.42 -16.91
CA GLN A 2 -8.81 -0.89 -17.37
C GLN A 2 -10.26 -0.84 -17.88
N GLU A 3 -11.18 -0.19 -17.16
CA GLU A 3 -12.57 0.00 -17.58
C GLU A 3 -12.70 0.78 -18.90
N ALA A 4 -11.89 1.84 -19.08
CA ALA A 4 -11.89 2.60 -20.32
C ALA A 4 -11.42 1.76 -21.52
N VAL A 5 -10.41 0.92 -21.31
CA VAL A 5 -9.93 -0.01 -22.33
C VAL A 5 -11.03 -1.03 -22.70
N TYR A 6 -11.74 -1.60 -21.73
CA TYR A 6 -12.84 -2.53 -22.00
C TYR A 6 -13.98 -1.92 -22.82
N VAL A 7 -14.32 -0.65 -22.57
CA VAL A 7 -15.34 0.03 -23.38
C VAL A 7 -14.84 0.27 -24.81
N LEU A 8 -13.57 0.64 -24.97
CA LEU A 8 -12.95 0.78 -26.29
C LEU A 8 -12.90 -0.55 -27.04
N ASP A 9 -12.53 -1.63 -26.35
CA ASP A 9 -12.51 -2.97 -26.92
C ASP A 9 -13.92 -3.43 -27.35
N ALA A 10 -14.94 -3.13 -26.54
CA ALA A 10 -16.34 -3.41 -26.91
C ALA A 10 -16.75 -2.64 -28.17
N MET A 11 -16.35 -1.37 -28.31
CA MET A 11 -16.59 -0.58 -29.52
C MET A 11 -15.82 -1.12 -30.74
N ASN A 12 -14.60 -1.62 -30.53
CA ASN A 12 -13.84 -2.30 -31.58
C ASN A 12 -14.48 -3.63 -31.97
N GLY A 13 -15.00 -4.41 -31.01
CA GLY A 13 -15.77 -5.62 -31.30
C GLY A 13 -16.99 -5.36 -32.19
N ILE A 14 -17.68 -4.23 -32.01
CA ILE A 14 -18.77 -3.82 -32.93
C ILE A 14 -18.22 -3.55 -34.32
N ARG A 15 -17.04 -2.91 -34.45
CA ARG A 15 -16.40 -2.67 -35.75
C ARG A 15 -16.03 -3.96 -36.44
N ASP A 16 -15.45 -4.88 -35.70
CA ASP A 16 -15.05 -6.19 -36.22
C ASP A 16 -16.26 -6.99 -36.70
N TYR A 17 -17.38 -6.99 -35.93
CA TYR A 17 -18.62 -7.62 -36.38
C TYR A 17 -19.13 -7.01 -37.69
N ILE A 18 -19.12 -5.70 -37.80
CA ILE A 18 -19.56 -5.04 -39.03
C ILE A 18 -18.66 -5.44 -40.21
N SER A 19 -17.36 -5.48 -40.01
CA SER A 19 -16.38 -5.77 -41.07
C SER A 19 -16.36 -7.25 -41.48
N THR A 20 -16.53 -8.17 -40.52
CA THR A 20 -16.33 -9.60 -40.74
C THR A 20 -17.63 -10.38 -40.97
N VAL A 21 -18.77 -9.85 -40.53
CA VAL A 21 -20.07 -10.51 -40.64
C VAL A 21 -21.06 -9.71 -41.47
N GLN A 22 -21.31 -8.48 -41.08
CA GLN A 22 -22.38 -7.66 -41.71
C GLN A 22 -22.00 -7.26 -43.14
N ARG A 23 -20.77 -6.81 -43.37
CA ARG A 23 -20.31 -6.35 -44.67
C ARG A 23 -20.27 -7.50 -45.69
N PRO A 24 -19.66 -8.67 -45.42
CA PRO A 24 -19.71 -9.81 -46.36
C PRO A 24 -21.12 -10.22 -46.75
N LEU A 25 -22.07 -10.22 -45.78
CA LEU A 25 -23.46 -10.50 -46.09
C LEU A 25 -24.08 -9.49 -47.05
N ILE A 26 -23.80 -8.20 -46.88
CA ILE A 26 -24.27 -7.15 -47.78
C ILE A 26 -23.67 -7.36 -49.18
N ASP A 27 -22.40 -7.69 -49.28
CA ASP A 27 -21.71 -7.91 -50.54
C ASP A 27 -22.27 -9.16 -51.26
N GLU A 28 -22.57 -10.24 -50.52
CA GLU A 28 -23.28 -11.41 -51.06
C GLU A 28 -24.67 -11.06 -51.61
N LEU A 29 -25.44 -10.26 -50.89
CA LEU A 29 -26.77 -9.78 -51.35
C LEU A 29 -26.67 -8.91 -52.61
N LYS A 30 -25.59 -8.12 -52.75
CA LYS A 30 -25.31 -7.34 -53.96
C LYS A 30 -24.99 -8.26 -55.14
N ASP A 31 -24.16 -9.29 -54.90
CA ASP A 31 -23.74 -10.20 -55.97
C ASP A 31 -24.90 -11.04 -56.51
N HIS A 32 -25.80 -11.44 -55.59
CA HIS A 32 -27.05 -12.14 -56.00
C HIS A 32 -28.13 -11.22 -56.57
N GLY A 33 -27.88 -9.90 -56.67
CA GLY A 33 -28.85 -8.94 -57.18
C GLY A 33 -30.08 -8.69 -56.31
N ALA A 34 -30.00 -9.13 -55.01
CA ALA A 34 -31.07 -8.90 -54.05
C ALA A 34 -31.14 -7.42 -53.59
N ILE A 35 -30.05 -6.72 -53.67
CA ILE A 35 -29.92 -5.27 -53.43
C ILE A 35 -29.07 -4.59 -54.52
N ASP A 36 -29.25 -3.26 -54.67
CA ASP A 36 -28.52 -2.46 -55.64
C ASP A 36 -27.01 -2.61 -55.45
N LYS A 37 -26.27 -2.90 -56.49
CA LYS A 37 -24.79 -3.03 -56.48
C LYS A 37 -24.12 -1.73 -56.04
N ASP A 38 -24.68 -0.57 -56.40
CA ASP A 38 -24.20 0.75 -56.02
C ASP A 38 -24.78 1.22 -54.66
N LEU A 39 -25.42 0.32 -53.91
CA LEU A 39 -25.94 0.68 -52.59
C LEU A 39 -24.79 1.13 -51.68
N PHE A 40 -24.95 2.36 -51.23
CA PHE A 40 -24.09 2.99 -50.23
C PHE A 40 -24.98 3.60 -49.15
N ASP A 41 -24.99 3.03 -47.95
CA ASP A 41 -25.69 3.58 -46.80
C ASP A 41 -24.78 3.47 -45.55
N PRO A 42 -24.32 4.61 -45.03
CA PRO A 42 -23.47 4.62 -43.84
C PRO A 42 -24.06 3.86 -42.62
N ARG A 43 -25.37 3.84 -42.51
CA ARG A 43 -26.08 3.16 -41.42
C ARG A 43 -25.91 1.62 -41.42
N LEU A 44 -25.63 1.06 -42.61
CA LEU A 44 -25.47 -0.38 -42.82
C LEU A 44 -24.00 -0.79 -42.97
N MET A 45 -23.16 0.10 -43.54
CA MET A 45 -21.86 -0.29 -44.08
C MET A 45 -20.68 0.30 -43.33
N TYR A 46 -20.87 1.35 -42.52
CA TYR A 46 -19.78 2.10 -41.90
C TYR A 46 -19.73 1.88 -40.41
N SER A 47 -18.71 1.18 -39.96
CA SER A 47 -18.49 0.92 -38.54
C SER A 47 -18.29 2.19 -37.73
N SER A 48 -17.61 3.19 -38.29
CA SER A 48 -17.41 4.51 -37.68
C SER A 48 -18.71 5.31 -37.51
N TYR A 49 -19.62 5.22 -38.43
CA TYR A 49 -20.95 5.82 -38.30
C TYR A 49 -21.76 5.12 -37.22
N ILE A 50 -21.80 3.78 -37.24
CA ILE A 50 -22.59 2.96 -36.33
C ILE A 50 -22.10 3.16 -34.88
N THR A 51 -20.81 3.08 -34.61
CA THR A 51 -20.24 3.30 -33.27
C THR A 51 -20.51 4.70 -32.74
N ARG A 52 -20.44 5.74 -33.61
CA ARG A 52 -20.81 7.10 -33.24
C ARG A 52 -22.29 7.23 -32.89
N GLN A 53 -23.19 6.55 -33.62
CA GLN A 53 -24.62 6.56 -33.28
C GLN A 53 -24.89 5.84 -31.97
N ILE A 54 -24.22 4.71 -31.69
CA ILE A 54 -24.30 4.01 -30.41
C ILE A 54 -23.88 4.93 -29.27
N TYR A 55 -22.75 5.65 -29.44
CA TYR A 55 -22.30 6.65 -28.48
C TYR A 55 -23.33 7.76 -28.24
N LYS A 56 -23.92 8.32 -29.31
CA LYS A 56 -24.97 9.35 -29.20
C LYS A 56 -26.20 8.84 -28.45
N ILE A 57 -26.60 7.58 -28.67
CA ILE A 57 -27.70 6.94 -27.93
C ILE A 57 -27.35 6.76 -26.44
N GLN A 58 -26.12 6.36 -26.12
CA GLN A 58 -25.65 6.23 -24.76
C GLN A 58 -25.60 7.59 -24.04
N LEU A 59 -25.11 8.62 -24.72
CA LEU A 59 -25.05 9.99 -24.21
C LEU A 59 -26.45 10.54 -23.90
N ALA A 60 -27.42 10.28 -24.77
CA ALA A 60 -28.81 10.68 -24.57
C ALA A 60 -29.46 10.04 -23.35
N LYS A 61 -29.04 8.83 -22.98
CA LYS A 61 -29.47 8.14 -21.76
C LYS A 61 -28.80 8.67 -20.48
N LYS A 62 -27.87 9.62 -20.58
CA LYS A 62 -27.10 10.21 -19.47
C LYS A 62 -26.33 9.20 -18.60
N ASN A 63 -26.02 8.02 -19.14
CA ASN A 63 -25.35 6.95 -18.41
C ASN A 63 -23.83 6.93 -18.59
N ILE A 64 -23.27 7.93 -19.29
CA ILE A 64 -21.83 7.99 -19.59
C ILE A 64 -21.25 9.34 -19.20
N ASN A 65 -20.04 9.29 -18.63
CA ASN A 65 -19.27 10.46 -18.23
C ASN A 65 -17.94 10.55 -19.01
N TYR A 66 -17.96 10.14 -20.27
CA TYR A 66 -16.80 10.20 -21.13
C TYR A 66 -17.17 10.79 -22.49
N ASP A 67 -16.21 11.43 -23.11
CA ASP A 67 -16.30 11.86 -24.51
C ASP A 67 -15.60 10.83 -25.39
N TYR A 68 -16.33 10.31 -26.39
CA TYR A 68 -15.85 9.33 -27.36
C TYR A 68 -15.58 10.02 -28.68
N ARG A 69 -14.37 9.85 -29.21
CA ARG A 69 -13.99 10.43 -30.49
C ARG A 69 -13.26 9.41 -31.35
N LEU A 70 -13.52 9.49 -32.65
CA LEU A 70 -12.73 8.85 -33.67
C LEU A 70 -11.94 9.94 -34.40
N THR A 71 -10.63 9.75 -34.51
CA THR A 71 -9.70 10.69 -35.12
C THR A 71 -8.91 10.00 -36.22
N ALA A 72 -8.79 10.62 -37.35
CA ALA A 72 -7.99 10.13 -38.45
C ALA A 72 -7.17 11.29 -39.06
N THR A 73 -6.03 10.97 -39.64
CA THR A 73 -5.26 11.91 -40.44
C THR A 73 -5.90 12.04 -41.83
N ASN A 74 -6.23 13.25 -42.24
CA ASN A 74 -6.83 13.50 -43.55
C ASN A 74 -8.12 12.68 -43.84
N PRO A 75 -9.13 12.73 -42.92
CA PRO A 75 -10.31 11.87 -43.02
C PRO A 75 -11.23 12.27 -44.17
N LEU A 76 -11.99 11.28 -44.71
CA LEU A 76 -13.08 11.53 -45.62
C LEU A 76 -14.21 12.38 -44.99
N ASN A 77 -14.52 12.11 -43.72
CA ASN A 77 -15.47 12.88 -42.95
C ASN A 77 -14.73 13.91 -42.08
N PRO A 78 -14.92 15.24 -42.30
CA PRO A 78 -14.25 16.30 -41.57
C PRO A 78 -14.49 16.24 -40.05
N GLU A 79 -15.59 15.61 -39.57
CA GLU A 79 -15.84 15.42 -38.14
C GLU A 79 -14.76 14.55 -37.46
N HIS A 80 -13.98 13.79 -38.21
CA HIS A 80 -12.92 12.93 -37.73
C HIS A 80 -11.53 13.58 -37.77
N GLU A 81 -11.44 14.83 -38.15
CA GLU A 81 -10.18 15.57 -38.18
C GLU A 81 -9.62 15.71 -36.76
N GLY A 82 -8.35 15.32 -36.58
CA GLY A 82 -7.68 15.34 -35.29
C GLY A 82 -7.19 16.73 -34.89
N THR A 83 -7.16 16.99 -33.60
CA THR A 83 -6.37 18.06 -33.02
C THR A 83 -4.88 17.77 -33.20
N GLU A 84 -4.01 18.78 -33.07
CA GLU A 84 -2.55 18.59 -33.13
C GLU A 84 -2.09 17.49 -32.15
N PHE A 85 -2.57 17.52 -30.95
CA PHE A 85 -2.30 16.49 -29.92
C PHE A 85 -2.76 15.08 -30.36
N GLU A 86 -3.97 14.97 -30.93
CA GLU A 86 -4.49 13.67 -31.37
C GLU A 86 -3.73 13.13 -32.59
N ASN A 87 -3.30 14.00 -33.48
CA ASN A 87 -2.50 13.64 -34.65
C ASN A 87 -1.09 13.16 -34.22
N GLU A 88 -0.46 13.79 -33.23
CA GLU A 88 0.82 13.36 -32.71
C GLU A 88 0.74 11.93 -32.14
N ILE A 89 -0.34 11.61 -31.39
CA ILE A 89 -0.56 10.26 -30.86
C ILE A 89 -0.81 9.27 -32.02
N LEU A 90 -1.59 9.66 -33.00
CA LEU A 90 -1.89 8.82 -34.16
C LEU A 90 -0.64 8.48 -34.98
N GLU A 91 0.27 9.42 -35.18
CA GLU A 91 1.57 9.15 -35.79
C GLU A 91 2.40 8.17 -34.92
N GLY A 92 2.41 8.33 -33.59
CA GLY A 92 3.05 7.35 -32.70
C GLY A 92 2.47 5.94 -32.82
N PHE A 93 1.17 5.79 -33.09
CA PHE A 93 0.56 4.50 -33.41
C PHE A 93 1.00 3.94 -34.75
N LYS A 94 1.12 4.79 -35.78
CA LYS A 94 1.62 4.40 -37.13
C LYS A 94 3.06 3.92 -37.05
N GLU A 95 3.90 4.56 -36.23
CA GLU A 95 5.29 4.20 -36.00
C GLU A 95 5.45 2.96 -35.10
N GLY A 96 4.36 2.43 -34.53
CA GLY A 96 4.39 1.31 -33.59
C GLY A 96 4.96 1.64 -32.21
N LYS A 97 5.02 2.91 -31.84
CA LYS A 97 5.51 3.40 -30.55
C LYS A 97 4.59 3.03 -29.41
N TYR A 98 3.29 2.91 -29.66
CA TYR A 98 2.26 2.58 -28.69
C TYR A 98 1.35 1.46 -29.19
N GLU A 99 0.94 0.55 -28.30
CA GLU A 99 -0.23 -0.31 -28.52
C GLU A 99 -1.49 0.32 -27.93
N VAL A 100 -1.35 1.02 -26.81
CA VAL A 100 -2.37 1.82 -26.13
C VAL A 100 -1.70 3.08 -25.62
N TYR A 101 -2.27 4.23 -25.94
CA TYR A 101 -1.85 5.49 -25.34
C TYR A 101 -2.76 5.87 -24.18
N SER A 102 -2.20 6.29 -23.03
CA SER A 102 -3.01 6.83 -21.93
C SER A 102 -2.22 7.83 -21.12
N ASP A 103 -2.82 9.00 -20.87
CA ASP A 103 -2.22 10.06 -20.08
C ASP A 103 -3.30 10.94 -19.42
N VAL A 104 -2.89 11.76 -18.45
CA VAL A 104 -3.74 12.81 -17.88
C VAL A 104 -3.43 14.13 -18.56
N ILE A 105 -4.33 14.57 -19.41
CA ILE A 105 -4.21 15.81 -20.15
C ILE A 105 -4.95 16.96 -19.45
N LYS A 106 -4.45 18.18 -19.64
CA LYS A 106 -5.14 19.40 -19.23
C LYS A 106 -5.71 20.09 -20.47
N ASP A 107 -7.00 20.34 -20.43
CA ASP A 107 -7.70 21.09 -21.48
C ASP A 107 -8.44 22.26 -20.81
N GLN A 108 -8.08 23.49 -21.17
CA GLN A 108 -8.55 24.74 -20.57
C GLN A 108 -8.44 24.71 -19.03
N ASN A 109 -9.54 24.52 -18.29
CA ASN A 109 -9.59 24.55 -16.83
C ASN A 109 -9.88 23.18 -16.19
N ALA A 110 -9.84 22.09 -16.98
CA ALA A 110 -10.16 20.76 -16.49
C ALA A 110 -9.06 19.75 -16.85
N SER A 111 -8.91 18.73 -15.99
CA SER A 111 -8.04 17.60 -16.26
C SER A 111 -8.87 16.41 -16.70
N TYR A 112 -8.41 15.74 -17.74
CA TYR A 112 -9.05 14.57 -18.33
C TYR A 112 -8.08 13.41 -18.36
N PHE A 113 -8.56 12.23 -18.05
CA PHE A 113 -7.85 11.00 -18.36
C PHE A 113 -8.15 10.64 -19.81
N PHE A 114 -7.13 10.68 -20.65
CA PHE A 114 -7.20 10.36 -22.07
C PHE A 114 -6.73 8.93 -22.29
N VAL A 115 -7.48 8.16 -23.09
CA VAL A 115 -7.07 6.83 -23.57
C VAL A 115 -7.35 6.76 -25.06
N GLY A 116 -6.35 6.30 -25.83
CA GLY A 116 -6.46 6.07 -27.26
C GLY A 116 -6.03 4.67 -27.65
N LEU A 117 -6.74 4.09 -28.62
CA LEU A 117 -6.41 2.83 -29.28
C LEU A 117 -6.34 3.02 -30.78
N PRO A 118 -5.38 2.39 -31.47
CA PRO A 118 -5.28 2.45 -32.92
C PRO A 118 -6.40 1.65 -33.59
N ILE A 119 -6.88 2.13 -34.71
CA ILE A 119 -7.75 1.39 -35.63
C ILE A 119 -6.90 1.03 -36.85
N LYS A 120 -6.82 -0.27 -37.11
CA LYS A 120 -6.10 -0.81 -38.27
C LYS A 120 -7.08 -1.28 -39.34
N ASN A 121 -6.65 -1.17 -40.60
CA ASN A 121 -7.33 -1.83 -41.70
C ASN A 121 -7.10 -3.36 -41.59
N SER A 122 -7.91 -4.05 -40.78
CA SER A 122 -7.73 -5.48 -40.51
C SER A 122 -8.25 -6.41 -41.61
N HIS A 123 -9.06 -5.88 -42.55
CA HIS A 123 -9.73 -6.71 -43.56
C HIS A 123 -9.67 -6.08 -44.95
N PRO A 124 -9.54 -6.87 -46.03
CA PRO A 124 -9.56 -6.38 -47.40
C PRO A 124 -10.79 -5.52 -47.75
N SER A 125 -11.97 -5.82 -47.22
CA SER A 125 -13.18 -5.04 -47.42
C SER A 125 -13.10 -3.60 -46.88
N CYS A 126 -12.20 -3.33 -45.93
CA CYS A 126 -11.96 -1.96 -45.45
C CYS A 126 -11.26 -1.14 -46.55
N VAL A 127 -10.27 -1.74 -47.21
CA VAL A 127 -9.49 -1.08 -48.28
C VAL A 127 -10.32 -0.87 -49.54
N GLU A 128 -11.32 -1.71 -49.78
CA GLU A 128 -12.19 -1.61 -50.96
C GLU A 128 -12.94 -0.26 -51.00
N CYS A 129 -13.40 0.26 -49.87
CA CYS A 129 -13.99 1.59 -49.77
C CYS A 129 -12.95 2.70 -49.68
N HIS A 130 -11.75 2.42 -49.25
CA HIS A 130 -10.64 3.37 -49.13
C HIS A 130 -9.65 3.29 -50.30
N ASN A 131 -10.13 2.79 -51.44
CA ASN A 131 -9.40 2.84 -52.75
C ASN A 131 -10.28 3.54 -53.78
N ILE A 132 -9.76 4.56 -54.40
CA ILE A 132 -10.49 5.42 -55.36
C ILE A 132 -11.09 4.62 -56.52
N ASN A 133 -10.44 3.53 -56.94
CA ASN A 133 -10.92 2.72 -58.08
C ASN A 133 -12.05 1.75 -57.72
N SER A 134 -12.20 1.39 -56.45
CA SER A 134 -13.20 0.45 -55.95
C SER A 134 -14.28 1.08 -55.07
N ALA A 135 -14.09 2.32 -54.64
CA ALA A 135 -15.03 3.03 -53.79
C ALA A 135 -16.40 3.20 -54.45
N PRO A 136 -17.51 2.98 -53.72
CA PRO A 136 -18.86 3.19 -54.25
C PRO A 136 -19.04 4.62 -54.78
N LYS A 137 -19.66 4.77 -55.97
CA LYS A 137 -19.86 6.08 -56.61
C LYS A 137 -20.59 7.06 -55.69
N LYS A 138 -21.65 6.62 -55.04
CA LYS A 138 -22.41 7.45 -54.07
C LYS A 138 -21.58 7.92 -52.87
N MET A 139 -20.55 7.18 -52.48
CA MET A 139 -19.62 7.61 -51.47
C MET A 139 -18.72 8.73 -51.96
N LEU A 140 -18.17 8.59 -53.16
CA LEU A 140 -17.35 9.63 -53.81
C LEU A 140 -18.13 10.92 -54.05
N GLU A 141 -19.44 10.79 -54.44
CA GLU A 141 -20.34 11.93 -54.58
C GLU A 141 -20.56 12.66 -53.24
N GLN A 142 -20.65 11.91 -52.12
CA GLN A 142 -20.92 12.48 -50.81
C GLN A 142 -19.70 13.08 -50.13
N TYR A 143 -18.54 12.44 -50.21
CA TYR A 143 -17.34 12.80 -49.47
C TYR A 143 -16.19 13.32 -50.34
N GLY A 144 -16.32 13.27 -51.66
CA GLY A 144 -15.26 13.64 -52.59
C GLY A 144 -14.21 12.55 -52.76
N ASN A 145 -13.16 12.87 -53.53
CA ASN A 145 -12.10 11.92 -53.90
C ASN A 145 -10.70 12.39 -53.51
N LEU A 146 -10.58 13.38 -52.62
CA LEU A 146 -9.30 14.04 -52.37
C LEU A 146 -8.51 13.41 -51.18
N ASN A 147 -9.18 12.66 -50.32
CA ASN A 147 -8.61 12.22 -49.03
C ASN A 147 -8.71 10.71 -48.87
N ASN A 148 -7.69 10.12 -48.27
CA ASN A 148 -7.71 8.78 -47.59
C ASN A 148 -8.03 7.57 -48.51
N PHE A 149 -7.46 7.54 -49.72
CA PHE A 149 -7.64 6.44 -50.67
C PHE A 149 -6.38 5.58 -50.91
N GLU A 150 -5.34 5.71 -50.09
CA GLU A 150 -4.06 5.02 -50.29
C GLU A 150 -3.73 4.00 -49.22
N ASP A 151 -4.64 3.74 -48.28
CA ASP A 151 -4.40 2.86 -47.14
C ASP A 151 -4.33 1.37 -47.57
N LYS A 152 -3.46 0.61 -46.89
CA LYS A 152 -3.26 -0.84 -47.11
C LYS A 152 -3.80 -1.64 -45.94
N VAL A 153 -4.02 -2.92 -46.18
CA VAL A 153 -4.33 -3.88 -45.10
C VAL A 153 -3.14 -3.93 -44.11
N GLY A 154 -3.45 -3.73 -42.86
CA GLY A 154 -2.45 -3.66 -41.76
C GLY A 154 -2.11 -2.22 -41.34
N ASP A 155 -2.35 -1.22 -42.15
CA ASP A 155 -2.07 0.16 -41.80
C ASP A 155 -2.95 0.68 -40.67
N THR A 156 -2.38 1.48 -39.78
CA THR A 156 -3.14 2.25 -38.77
C THR A 156 -3.74 3.49 -39.46
N ILE A 157 -5.05 3.49 -39.57
CA ILE A 157 -5.79 4.53 -40.33
C ILE A 157 -6.43 5.60 -39.46
N ALA A 158 -6.69 5.26 -38.20
CA ALA A 158 -7.39 6.11 -37.26
C ALA A 158 -7.04 5.74 -35.82
N MET A 159 -7.50 6.55 -34.90
CA MET A 159 -7.50 6.29 -33.46
C MET A 159 -8.91 6.47 -32.92
N VAL A 160 -9.33 5.60 -32.03
CA VAL A 160 -10.47 5.83 -31.17
C VAL A 160 -10.00 6.27 -29.80
N SER A 161 -10.62 7.29 -29.23
CA SER A 161 -10.20 7.84 -27.94
C SER A 161 -11.37 8.12 -27.02
N PHE A 162 -11.08 8.08 -25.71
CA PHE A 162 -11.96 8.56 -24.66
C PHE A 162 -11.27 9.67 -23.86
N LYS A 163 -12.05 10.71 -23.52
CA LYS A 163 -11.70 11.71 -22.54
C LYS A 163 -12.63 11.59 -21.34
N ILE A 164 -12.11 11.25 -20.18
CA ILE A 164 -12.88 11.07 -18.94
C ILE A 164 -12.49 12.18 -17.97
N PRO A 165 -13.41 13.03 -17.49
CA PRO A 165 -13.07 14.08 -16.54
C PRO A 165 -12.52 13.48 -15.24
N VAL A 166 -11.33 13.91 -14.81
CA VAL A 166 -10.68 13.42 -13.56
C VAL A 166 -11.57 13.72 -12.34
N LYS A 167 -12.26 14.85 -12.35
CA LYS A 167 -13.24 15.19 -11.30
C LYS A 167 -14.34 14.14 -11.13
N SER A 168 -14.82 13.56 -12.23
CA SER A 168 -15.85 12.51 -12.19
C SER A 168 -15.33 11.24 -11.55
N ILE A 169 -14.08 10.87 -11.86
CA ILE A 169 -13.41 9.69 -11.27
C ILE A 169 -13.25 9.87 -9.75
N LEU A 170 -12.79 11.04 -9.32
CA LEU A 170 -12.60 11.36 -7.90
C LEU A 170 -13.93 11.39 -7.14
N LEU A 171 -15.00 11.91 -7.74
CA LEU A 171 -16.32 11.94 -7.12
C LEU A 171 -16.92 10.54 -6.96
N TYR A 172 -16.72 9.66 -7.94
CA TYR A 172 -17.19 8.27 -7.88
C TYR A 172 -16.55 7.50 -6.72
N HIS A 173 -15.25 7.67 -6.49
CA HIS A 173 -14.52 6.99 -5.42
C HIS A 173 -14.50 7.76 -4.08
N LYS A 174 -15.13 8.94 -4.00
CA LYS A 174 -15.08 9.78 -2.79
C LYS A 174 -15.50 9.02 -1.53
N GLN A 175 -16.55 8.21 -1.60
CA GLN A 175 -17.06 7.47 -0.46
C GLN A 175 -16.06 6.40 0.00
N GLU A 176 -15.43 5.69 -0.92
CA GLU A 176 -14.41 4.67 -0.63
C GLU A 176 -13.17 5.30 0.00
N PHE A 177 -12.71 6.46 -0.48
CA PHE A 177 -11.60 7.20 0.12
C PHE A 177 -11.90 7.67 1.54
N ILE A 178 -13.13 8.16 1.80
CA ILE A 178 -13.53 8.58 3.15
C ILE A 178 -13.56 7.38 4.10
N VAL A 179 -14.18 6.26 3.71
CA VAL A 179 -14.27 5.05 4.53
C VAL A 179 -12.87 4.50 4.83
N SER A 180 -12.01 4.40 3.82
CA SER A 180 -10.62 3.95 3.99
C SER A 180 -9.82 4.88 4.90
N GLY A 181 -9.98 6.19 4.75
CA GLY A 181 -9.32 7.19 5.59
C GLY A 181 -9.74 7.08 7.06
N VAL A 182 -11.03 6.93 7.33
CA VAL A 182 -11.56 6.72 8.69
C VAL A 182 -11.04 5.42 9.29
N ALA A 183 -11.03 4.32 8.52
CA ALA A 183 -10.52 3.03 8.98
C ALA A 183 -9.03 3.10 9.36
N ILE A 184 -8.21 3.71 8.51
CA ILE A 184 -6.77 3.90 8.78
C ILE A 184 -6.55 4.74 10.04
N THR A 185 -7.30 5.83 10.20
CA THR A 185 -7.20 6.70 11.38
C THR A 185 -7.60 5.97 12.66
N ALA A 186 -8.65 5.14 12.62
CA ALA A 186 -9.10 4.34 13.76
C ALA A 186 -8.05 3.29 14.16
N ILE A 187 -7.46 2.59 13.18
CA ILE A 187 -6.37 1.61 13.42
C ILE A 187 -5.16 2.30 14.06
N PHE A 188 -4.77 3.45 13.55
CA PHE A 188 -3.64 4.21 14.10
C PHE A 188 -3.90 4.70 15.52
N ALA A 189 -5.10 5.20 15.81
CA ALA A 189 -5.51 5.61 17.16
C ALA A 189 -5.49 4.40 18.14
N ALA A 190 -6.00 3.24 17.72
CA ALA A 190 -5.96 2.01 18.52
C ALA A 190 -4.52 1.56 18.79
N PHE A 191 -3.63 1.65 17.80
CA PHE A 191 -2.20 1.35 17.96
C PHE A 191 -1.54 2.28 18.97
N LEU A 192 -1.74 3.59 18.89
CA LEU A 192 -1.20 4.55 19.85
C LEU A 192 -1.72 4.30 21.27
N PHE A 193 -3.01 3.98 21.41
CA PHE A 193 -3.60 3.61 22.70
C PHE A 193 -2.96 2.35 23.28
N PHE A 194 -2.69 1.35 22.47
CA PHE A 194 -2.04 0.12 22.90
C PHE A 194 -0.59 0.37 23.34
N VAL A 195 0.18 1.14 22.58
CA VAL A 195 1.55 1.55 22.93
C VAL A 195 1.56 2.34 24.24
N TYR A 196 0.63 3.28 24.43
CA TYR A 196 0.48 4.03 25.68
C TYR A 196 0.21 3.09 26.88
N LYS A 197 -0.69 2.10 26.72
CA LYS A 197 -0.98 1.12 27.78
C LYS A 197 0.22 0.29 28.15
N ILE A 198 0.99 -0.19 27.17
CA ILE A 198 2.22 -0.95 27.41
C ILE A 198 3.23 -0.09 28.16
N HIS A 199 3.44 1.16 27.71
CA HIS A 199 4.41 2.05 28.33
C HIS A 199 4.07 2.31 29.80
N LYS A 200 2.80 2.63 30.10
CA LYS A 200 2.32 2.85 31.47
C LYS A 200 2.39 1.57 32.35
N GLY A 201 2.19 0.39 31.77
CA GLY A 201 2.38 -0.89 32.46
C GLY A 201 3.85 -1.12 32.82
N ASN A 202 4.75 -0.86 31.91
CA ASN A 202 6.20 -1.02 32.10
C ASN A 202 6.77 -0.10 33.18
N GLU A 203 6.29 1.13 33.33
CA GLU A 203 6.72 2.03 34.39
C GLU A 203 6.39 1.49 35.78
N LYS A 204 5.18 0.95 35.99
CA LYS A 204 4.81 0.29 37.25
C LYS A 204 5.68 -0.90 37.57
N THR A 205 5.96 -1.74 36.58
CA THR A 205 6.81 -2.93 36.73
C THR A 205 8.25 -2.54 37.04
N LYS A 206 8.78 -1.49 36.42
CA LYS A 206 10.12 -0.96 36.73
C LYS A 206 10.24 -0.53 38.19
N LEU A 207 9.28 0.25 38.67
CA LEU A 207 9.28 0.72 40.06
C LEU A 207 9.21 -0.45 41.07
N GLN A 208 8.39 -1.47 40.78
CA GLN A 208 8.31 -2.67 41.63
C GLN A 208 9.64 -3.46 41.64
N ASN A 209 10.25 -3.61 40.46
CA ASN A 209 11.54 -4.30 40.35
C ASN A 209 12.68 -3.53 41.06
N GLU A 210 12.70 -2.21 41.00
CA GLU A 210 13.66 -1.41 41.74
C GLU A 210 13.50 -1.59 43.25
N LEU A 211 12.27 -1.57 43.77
CA LEU A 211 11.99 -1.84 45.19
C LEU A 211 12.40 -3.24 45.61
N LEU A 212 12.15 -4.24 44.76
CA LEU A 212 12.59 -5.60 45.00
C LEU A 212 14.11 -5.74 45.03
N MET A 213 14.81 -5.11 44.10
CA MET A 213 16.28 -5.10 44.06
C MET A 213 16.87 -4.41 45.29
N ILE A 214 16.33 -3.31 45.76
CA ILE A 214 16.75 -2.61 46.97
C ILE A 214 16.58 -3.55 48.18
N ASN A 215 15.43 -4.22 48.30
CA ASN A 215 15.20 -5.15 49.40
C ASN A 215 16.12 -6.37 49.35
N GLN A 216 16.36 -6.95 48.18
CA GLN A 216 17.30 -8.06 48.01
C GLN A 216 18.74 -7.64 48.33
N SER A 217 19.16 -6.44 47.90
CA SER A 217 20.48 -5.91 48.26
C SER A 217 20.62 -5.72 49.76
N ARG A 218 19.60 -5.19 50.44
CA ARG A 218 19.59 -5.07 51.90
C ARG A 218 19.71 -6.43 52.59
N LEU A 219 18.92 -7.42 52.17
CA LEU A 219 18.97 -8.75 52.73
C LEU A 219 20.33 -9.43 52.52
N ALA A 220 20.91 -9.26 51.32
CA ALA A 220 22.25 -9.78 51.03
C ALA A 220 23.33 -9.13 51.93
N SER A 221 23.30 -7.78 52.07
CA SER A 221 24.20 -7.08 52.97
C SER A 221 24.03 -7.51 54.43
N MET A 222 22.79 -7.68 54.89
CA MET A 222 22.50 -8.21 56.23
C MET A 222 23.04 -9.65 56.41
N GLY A 223 22.91 -10.51 55.39
CA GLY A 223 23.45 -11.87 55.43
C GLY A 223 24.98 -11.90 55.55
N GLU A 224 25.68 -11.06 54.79
CA GLU A 224 27.14 -10.90 54.89
C GLU A 224 27.56 -10.36 56.25
N MET A 225 26.85 -9.35 56.78
CA MET A 225 27.08 -8.80 58.11
C MET A 225 26.93 -9.87 59.20
N ILE A 226 25.85 -10.66 59.18
CA ILE A 226 25.61 -11.75 60.14
C ILE A 226 26.76 -12.79 60.05
N GLY A 227 27.24 -13.10 58.88
CA GLY A 227 28.39 -13.96 58.65
C GLY A 227 29.63 -13.41 59.33
N ASN A 228 29.92 -12.14 59.15
CA ASN A 228 31.07 -11.46 59.76
C ASN A 228 30.97 -11.40 61.29
N ILE A 229 29.80 -11.08 61.83
CA ILE A 229 29.55 -11.11 63.29
C ILE A 229 29.80 -12.52 63.83
N SER A 230 29.31 -13.54 63.20
CA SER A 230 29.46 -14.91 63.62
C SER A 230 30.93 -15.33 63.70
N HIS A 231 31.74 -14.89 62.78
CA HIS A 231 33.18 -15.09 62.77
C HIS A 231 33.89 -14.29 63.86
N GLN A 232 33.55 -13.04 64.08
CA GLN A 232 34.14 -12.18 65.11
C GLN A 232 33.79 -12.65 66.52
N TRP A 233 32.60 -13.20 66.76
CA TRP A 233 32.18 -13.67 68.04
C TRP A 233 32.77 -15.06 68.44
N ARG A 234 33.22 -15.86 67.50
CA ARG A 234 33.84 -17.14 67.75
C ARG A 234 35.08 -17.00 68.59
N GLN A 235 35.86 -15.94 68.41
CA GLN A 235 37.10 -15.72 69.16
C GLN A 235 36.88 -15.32 70.59
N PRO A 236 36.07 -14.29 70.93
CA PRO A 236 35.78 -13.98 72.37
C PRO A 236 35.08 -15.08 73.12
N LEU A 237 34.14 -15.82 72.47
CA LEU A 237 33.49 -16.96 73.04
C LEU A 237 34.50 -18.09 73.40
N ALA A 238 35.45 -18.35 72.52
CA ALA A 238 36.50 -19.34 72.81
C ALA A 238 37.41 -18.88 73.97
N GLN A 239 37.70 -17.60 74.10
CA GLN A 239 38.47 -17.04 75.24
C GLN A 239 37.72 -17.15 76.53
N ILE A 240 36.45 -16.77 76.59
CA ILE A 240 35.60 -16.95 77.77
C ILE A 240 35.56 -18.41 78.20
N SER A 241 35.34 -19.34 77.24
CA SER A 241 35.32 -20.76 77.48
C SER A 241 36.66 -21.23 78.05
N SER A 242 37.76 -20.81 77.49
CA SER A 242 39.09 -21.15 78.00
C SER A 242 39.34 -20.64 79.43
N THR A 243 38.92 -19.41 79.75
CA THR A 243 39.01 -18.78 81.03
C THR A 243 38.19 -19.57 82.09
N LEU A 244 36.96 -19.98 81.73
CA LEU A 244 36.12 -20.80 82.62
C LEU A 244 36.73 -22.19 82.87
N VAL A 245 37.24 -22.88 81.85
CA VAL A 245 37.94 -24.15 82.01
C VAL A 245 39.18 -24.03 82.93
N ASN A 246 39.93 -22.98 82.74
CA ASN A 246 41.08 -22.70 83.61
C ASN A 246 40.67 -22.47 85.07
N LEU A 247 39.58 -21.72 85.30
CA LEU A 247 39.05 -21.52 86.66
C LEU A 247 38.62 -22.83 87.28
N GLU A 248 37.96 -23.73 86.58
CA GLU A 248 37.55 -25.06 87.03
C GLU A 248 38.78 -25.89 87.43
N LEU A 249 39.77 -25.96 86.54
CA LEU A 249 41.02 -26.70 86.84
C LEU A 249 41.79 -26.15 88.06
N TYR A 250 41.81 -24.86 88.28
CA TYR A 250 42.45 -24.24 89.46
C TYR A 250 41.63 -24.52 90.72
N SER A 251 40.29 -24.51 90.60
CA SER A 251 39.40 -24.88 91.71
C SER A 251 39.58 -26.33 92.15
N GLU A 252 39.58 -27.27 91.19
CA GLU A 252 39.79 -28.70 91.48
C GLU A 252 41.13 -29.01 92.17
N ARG A 253 42.15 -28.24 91.78
CA ARG A 253 43.50 -28.39 92.35
C ARG A 253 43.72 -27.63 93.64
N GLY A 254 42.66 -26.98 94.18
CA GLY A 254 42.76 -26.19 95.41
C GLY A 254 43.74 -24.96 95.27
N LYS A 255 44.02 -24.48 94.01
CA LYS A 255 44.93 -23.43 93.75
C LYS A 255 44.21 -22.13 93.21
N LEU A 256 42.94 -22.06 93.41
CA LEU A 256 42.16 -20.87 93.03
C LEU A 256 42.32 -19.79 94.09
N SER A 257 43.03 -18.71 93.77
CA SER A 257 43.17 -17.55 94.66
C SER A 257 42.14 -16.49 94.26
N GLU A 258 41.76 -15.62 95.17
CA GLU A 258 40.85 -14.50 94.98
C GLU A 258 41.31 -13.58 93.85
N GLN A 259 42.62 -13.38 93.75
CA GLN A 259 43.20 -12.58 92.71
C GLN A 259 43.03 -13.20 91.29
N ARG A 260 43.23 -14.51 91.13
CA ARG A 260 43.02 -15.21 89.88
C ARG A 260 41.56 -15.26 89.49
N LEU A 261 40.64 -15.38 90.47
CA LEU A 261 39.21 -15.30 90.23
C LEU A 261 38.83 -13.91 89.69
N LYS A 262 39.36 -12.84 90.28
CA LYS A 262 39.12 -11.46 89.86
C LYS A 262 39.64 -11.19 88.45
N GLU A 263 40.89 -11.60 88.15
CA GLU A 263 41.49 -11.51 86.84
C GLU A 263 40.68 -12.22 85.75
N ALA A 264 40.24 -13.45 86.03
CA ALA A 264 39.43 -14.23 85.12
C ALA A 264 38.03 -13.58 84.82
N ILE A 265 37.43 -13.00 85.85
CA ILE A 265 36.15 -12.31 85.73
C ILE A 265 36.36 -11.04 84.93
N GLU A 266 37.44 -10.28 85.14
CA GLU A 266 37.76 -9.08 84.38
C GLU A 266 37.98 -9.39 82.87
N GLU A 267 38.77 -10.44 82.58
CA GLU A 267 39.03 -10.89 81.20
C GLU A 267 37.73 -11.35 80.50
N ALA A 268 36.90 -12.12 81.19
CA ALA A 268 35.61 -12.57 80.67
C ALA A 268 34.67 -11.37 80.37
N ASN A 269 34.62 -10.36 81.30
CA ASN A 269 33.79 -9.20 81.13
C ASN A 269 34.27 -8.29 79.93
N GLU A 270 35.59 -8.21 79.74
CA GLU A 270 36.12 -7.50 78.56
C GLU A 270 35.66 -8.15 77.27
N GLN A 271 35.66 -9.49 77.18
CA GLN A 271 35.18 -10.21 75.99
C GLN A 271 33.67 -10.02 75.76
N VAL A 272 32.87 -10.07 76.87
CA VAL A 272 31.43 -9.79 76.77
C VAL A 272 31.15 -8.37 76.33
N LYS A 273 31.93 -7.38 76.85
CA LYS A 273 31.80 -5.97 76.38
C LYS A 273 32.14 -5.83 74.95
N PHE A 274 33.23 -6.42 74.46
CA PHE A 274 33.60 -6.39 73.03
C PHE A 274 32.47 -6.92 72.13
N MET A 275 31.86 -8.01 72.52
CA MET A 275 30.71 -8.61 71.81
C MET A 275 29.49 -7.68 71.82
N SER A 276 29.21 -7.02 72.93
CA SER A 276 28.11 -6.05 73.04
C SER A 276 28.35 -4.82 72.19
N ASP A 277 29.56 -4.25 72.24
CA ASP A 277 29.92 -3.09 71.40
C ASP A 277 29.80 -3.43 69.91
N THR A 278 30.20 -4.65 69.52
CA THR A 278 30.04 -5.13 68.15
C THR A 278 28.57 -5.14 67.70
N ILE A 279 27.59 -5.53 68.54
CA ILE A 279 26.18 -5.45 68.23
C ILE A 279 25.69 -4.02 68.08
N GLU A 280 26.17 -3.11 68.91
CA GLU A 280 25.74 -1.72 68.89
C GLU A 280 26.20 -1.00 67.60
N ASP A 281 27.42 -1.29 67.12
CA ASP A 281 27.94 -0.84 65.86
C ASP A 281 27.07 -1.32 64.70
N PHE A 282 26.59 -2.57 64.75
CA PHE A 282 25.71 -3.11 63.73
C PHE A 282 24.29 -2.56 63.78
N LYS A 283 23.79 -2.12 64.93
CA LYS A 283 22.47 -1.52 65.06
C LYS A 283 22.37 -0.12 64.39
N ASN A 284 23.51 0.54 64.32
CA ASN A 284 23.60 1.89 63.77
C ASN A 284 23.92 1.93 62.27
N PHE A 285 24.09 0.78 61.62
CA PHE A 285 24.31 0.59 60.19
C PHE A 285 23.02 0.23 59.45
#